data_fb5eca8a07fefa9ea4dbc27f8ec2eef0
#
_entry.id   fb5eca8a07fefa9ea4dbc27f8ec2eef0
#
_cell.length_a   1.000
_cell.length_b   1.000
_cell.length_c   1.000
_cell.angle_alpha   90.00
_cell.angle_beta   90.00
_cell.angle_gamma   90.00
#
_symmetry.space_group_name_H-M   'P 1'
#
loop_
_entity.id
_entity.type
_entity.pdbx_description
1 polymer ?
#
loop_
_entity_poly.entity_id
_entity_poly.type
_entity_poly.pdbx_seq_one_letter_code
_entity_poly.pdbx_strand_id
1 'polypeptide(L)'
;DVRIAARVVDALENISFCATHVLPSDVALSAADMFAVRECLENTRKHVFFSPLTHKTFRAIVELAQIARGGEDEFRKRPLVSFLAASSSPLKIAQDCARQLIDCAQAKVPVMLDSSPMLGATGPVTLAGSLVLQNAEDLAMNAVVQLSSPYSPVIYGARCAPLDMRTGLVSWGSPETALMNAATVQIAHHYDMPVDGHGPSTD
;
A
#
# COMPACT_ATOMS: atom_id res chain seq x y z
N ASP A 1 5.85 0.63 -21.25
CA ASP A 1 6.51 1.41 -20.17
C ASP A 1 6.58 0.63 -18.86
N VAL A 2 5.50 -0.09 -18.44
CA VAL A 2 5.49 -0.94 -17.23
C VAL A 2 6.62 -1.97 -17.26
N ARG A 3 6.81 -2.65 -18.39
CA ARG A 3 7.88 -3.64 -18.59
C ARG A 3 9.28 -3.06 -18.42
N ILE A 4 9.52 -1.88 -18.97
CA ILE A 4 10.81 -1.19 -18.85
C ILE A 4 11.05 -0.83 -17.39
N ALA A 5 10.06 -0.25 -16.72
CA ALA A 5 10.15 0.09 -15.29
C ALA A 5 10.43 -1.14 -14.42
N ALA A 6 9.74 -2.26 -14.65
CA ALA A 6 9.97 -3.50 -13.91
C ALA A 6 11.41 -4.04 -14.09
N ARG A 7 11.95 -3.98 -15.30
CA ARG A 7 13.35 -4.39 -15.58
C ARG A 7 14.38 -3.46 -14.95
N VAL A 8 14.13 -2.15 -14.95
CA VAL A 8 14.98 -1.18 -14.26
C VAL A 8 14.98 -1.45 -12.76
N VAL A 9 13.80 -1.65 -12.17
CA VAL A 9 13.67 -2.03 -10.76
C VAL A 9 14.42 -3.34 -10.45
N ASP A 10 14.31 -4.35 -11.32
CA ASP A 10 15.01 -5.63 -11.12
C ASP A 10 16.54 -5.48 -11.13
N ALA A 11 17.06 -4.59 -11.96
CA ALA A 11 18.49 -4.36 -12.12
C ALA A 11 19.11 -3.50 -10.98
N LEU A 12 18.31 -2.74 -10.23
CA LEU A 12 18.80 -1.82 -9.20
C LEU A 12 18.77 -2.49 -7.81
N GLU A 13 19.92 -2.81 -7.26
CA GLU A 13 20.08 -3.53 -5.99
C GLU A 13 19.35 -2.85 -4.81
N ASN A 14 19.38 -1.52 -4.75
CA ASN A 14 18.83 -0.74 -3.65
C ASN A 14 17.32 -0.53 -3.72
N ILE A 15 16.64 -1.04 -4.76
CA ILE A 15 15.18 -1.02 -4.85
C ILE A 15 14.65 -2.38 -4.40
N SER A 16 13.87 -2.40 -3.32
CA SER A 16 13.43 -3.64 -2.68
C SER A 16 12.19 -4.28 -3.33
N PHE A 17 11.32 -3.49 -3.94
CA PHE A 17 10.08 -3.98 -4.55
C PHE A 17 9.69 -3.16 -5.79
N CYS A 18 8.83 -3.71 -6.62
CA CYS A 18 8.27 -3.06 -7.79
C CYS A 18 6.84 -2.64 -7.51
N ALA A 19 6.49 -1.38 -7.74
CA ALA A 19 5.12 -0.92 -7.63
C ALA A 19 4.49 -0.67 -9.00
N THR A 20 3.19 -0.94 -9.12
CA THR A 20 2.43 -0.65 -10.35
C THR A 20 1.97 0.82 -10.35
N HIS A 21 2.91 1.74 -10.53
CA HIS A 21 2.62 3.19 -10.50
C HIS A 21 1.97 3.72 -11.78
N VAL A 22 2.01 2.96 -12.87
CA VAL A 22 1.43 3.37 -14.15
C VAL A 22 0.52 2.29 -14.69
N LEU A 23 -0.61 2.71 -15.24
CA LEU A 23 -1.51 1.84 -15.96
C LEU A 23 -1.21 1.90 -17.44
N PRO A 24 -1.19 0.77 -18.16
CA PRO A 24 -1.01 0.76 -19.61
C PRO A 24 -2.21 1.45 -20.28
N SER A 25 -1.93 2.42 -21.15
CA SER A 25 -2.97 3.16 -21.89
C SER A 25 -3.45 2.46 -23.16
N ASP A 26 -2.73 1.44 -23.59
CA ASP A 26 -2.99 0.61 -24.77
C ASP A 26 -3.83 -0.64 -24.46
N VAL A 27 -4.27 -0.78 -23.21
CA VAL A 27 -5.12 -1.87 -22.72
C VAL A 27 -6.43 -1.31 -22.19
N ALA A 28 -7.53 -2.06 -22.31
CA ALA A 28 -8.81 -1.66 -21.73
C ALA A 28 -8.68 -1.40 -20.22
N LEU A 29 -9.20 -0.26 -19.75
CA LEU A 29 -9.10 0.16 -18.34
C LEU A 29 -9.57 -0.92 -17.35
N SER A 30 -10.59 -1.70 -17.73
CA SER A 30 -11.13 -2.79 -16.91
C SER A 30 -10.17 -3.96 -16.68
N ALA A 31 -9.01 -3.98 -17.34
CA ALA A 31 -7.97 -5.02 -17.21
C ALA A 31 -6.56 -4.42 -17.04
N ALA A 32 -6.44 -3.10 -17.01
CA ALA A 32 -5.15 -2.41 -17.04
C ALA A 32 -4.27 -2.72 -15.83
N ASP A 33 -4.87 -2.79 -14.63
CA ASP A 33 -4.16 -3.15 -13.40
C ASP A 33 -3.64 -4.60 -13.43
N MET A 34 -4.46 -5.53 -13.90
CA MET A 34 -4.06 -6.94 -14.05
C MET A 34 -2.90 -7.09 -15.05
N PHE A 35 -2.96 -6.38 -16.20
CA PHE A 35 -1.86 -6.37 -17.17
C PHE A 35 -0.59 -5.74 -16.59
N ALA A 36 -0.71 -4.66 -15.82
CA ALA A 36 0.44 -4.03 -15.17
C ALA A 36 1.12 -4.99 -14.18
N VAL A 37 0.35 -5.67 -13.34
CA VAL A 37 0.90 -6.67 -12.40
C VAL A 37 1.54 -7.84 -13.15
N ARG A 38 0.88 -8.36 -14.20
CA ARG A 38 1.44 -9.43 -15.03
C ARG A 38 2.80 -9.03 -15.61
N GLU A 39 2.90 -7.84 -16.22
CA GLU A 39 4.16 -7.34 -16.77
C GLU A 39 5.24 -7.18 -15.69
N CYS A 40 4.88 -6.78 -14.47
CA CYS A 40 5.81 -6.76 -13.36
C CYS A 40 6.28 -8.18 -13.00
N LEU A 41 5.37 -9.12 -12.78
CA LEU A 41 5.70 -10.51 -12.40
C LEU A 41 6.57 -11.23 -13.44
N GLU A 42 6.40 -10.92 -14.73
CA GLU A 42 7.21 -11.49 -15.83
C GLU A 42 8.60 -10.85 -15.97
N ASN A 43 8.80 -9.62 -15.46
CA ASN A 43 10.00 -8.83 -15.72
C ASN A 43 10.80 -8.43 -14.48
N THR A 44 10.39 -8.82 -13.26
CA THR A 44 11.19 -8.65 -12.04
C THR A 44 11.11 -9.88 -11.14
N ARG A 45 12.19 -10.14 -10.41
CA ARG A 45 12.24 -11.16 -9.34
C ARG A 45 11.84 -10.58 -7.98
N LYS A 46 11.60 -9.29 -7.92
CA LYS A 46 11.27 -8.56 -6.70
C LYS A 46 9.78 -8.64 -6.40
N HIS A 47 9.44 -8.38 -5.16
CA HIS A 47 8.06 -8.29 -4.72
C HIS A 47 7.29 -7.22 -5.50
N VAL A 48 6.02 -7.48 -5.84
CA VAL A 48 5.19 -6.53 -6.59
C VAL A 48 4.11 -5.95 -5.69
N PHE A 49 4.11 -4.64 -5.60
CA PHE A 49 3.12 -3.89 -4.86
C PHE A 49 2.05 -3.35 -5.82
N PHE A 50 0.78 -3.57 -5.51
CA PHE A 50 -0.29 -3.20 -6.42
C PHE A 50 -1.52 -2.62 -5.71
N SER A 51 -2.36 -1.90 -6.46
CA SER A 51 -3.68 -1.45 -6.05
C SER A 51 -4.68 -1.80 -7.15
N PRO A 52 -5.59 -2.74 -6.93
CA PRO A 52 -6.54 -3.17 -7.95
C PRO A 52 -7.63 -2.13 -8.18
N LEU A 53 -8.08 -2.00 -9.41
CA LEU A 53 -9.17 -1.09 -9.77
C LEU A 53 -10.53 -1.63 -9.33
N THR A 54 -10.68 -2.95 -9.27
CA THR A 54 -11.94 -3.61 -8.91
C THR A 54 -11.70 -4.90 -8.13
N HIS A 55 -12.75 -5.36 -7.43
CA HIS A 55 -12.72 -6.68 -6.77
C HIS A 55 -12.47 -7.85 -7.77
N LYS A 56 -12.98 -7.73 -9.00
CA LYS A 56 -12.77 -8.76 -10.04
C LYS A 56 -11.30 -8.83 -10.46
N THR A 57 -10.66 -7.68 -10.67
CA THR A 57 -9.23 -7.64 -11.04
C THR A 57 -8.35 -8.05 -9.88
N PHE A 58 -8.71 -7.75 -8.63
CA PHE A 58 -8.03 -8.26 -7.45
C PHE A 58 -7.92 -9.79 -7.47
N ARG A 59 -9.04 -10.49 -7.67
CA ARG A 59 -9.03 -11.96 -7.70
C ARG A 59 -8.15 -12.52 -8.81
N ALA A 60 -8.24 -11.93 -10.01
CA ALA A 60 -7.40 -12.34 -11.15
C ALA A 60 -5.91 -12.10 -10.89
N ILE A 61 -5.55 -11.00 -10.23
CA ILE A 61 -4.16 -10.69 -9.84
C ILE A 61 -3.64 -11.71 -8.82
N VAL A 62 -4.44 -12.07 -7.83
CA VAL A 62 -4.07 -13.08 -6.83
C VAL A 62 -3.85 -14.44 -7.50
N GLU A 63 -4.75 -14.84 -8.39
CA GLU A 63 -4.62 -16.08 -9.17
C GLU A 63 -3.36 -16.10 -10.03
N LEU A 64 -3.07 -15.01 -10.74
CA LEU A 64 -1.81 -14.86 -11.50
C LEU A 64 -0.57 -15.00 -10.60
N ALA A 65 -0.59 -14.37 -9.43
CA ALA A 65 0.53 -14.46 -8.49
C ALA A 65 0.69 -15.87 -7.90
N GLN A 66 -0.41 -16.58 -7.64
CA GLN A 66 -0.38 -17.98 -7.22
C GLN A 66 0.19 -18.89 -8.30
N ILE A 67 -0.23 -18.72 -9.55
CA ILE A 67 0.33 -19.47 -10.71
C ILE A 67 1.82 -19.19 -10.85
N ALA A 68 2.23 -17.92 -10.83
CA ALA A 68 3.63 -17.53 -10.94
C ALA A 68 4.49 -18.08 -9.79
N ARG A 69 3.90 -18.32 -8.61
CA ARG A 69 4.60 -18.89 -7.45
C ARG A 69 4.67 -20.40 -7.45
N GLY A 70 3.91 -21.07 -8.30
CA GLY A 70 3.84 -22.54 -8.35
C GLY A 70 2.69 -23.15 -7.52
N GLY A 71 1.69 -22.35 -7.19
CA GLY A 71 0.46 -22.75 -6.52
C GLY A 71 0.15 -21.96 -5.25
N GLU A 72 -1.05 -22.17 -4.74
CA GLU A 72 -1.59 -21.45 -3.58
C GLU A 72 -0.75 -21.66 -2.31
N ASP A 73 -0.33 -22.90 -2.03
CA ASP A 73 0.45 -23.24 -0.84
C ASP A 73 1.82 -22.54 -0.83
N GLU A 74 2.49 -22.50 -1.97
CA GLU A 74 3.78 -21.81 -2.11
C GLU A 74 3.62 -20.30 -2.07
N PHE A 75 2.52 -19.77 -2.61
CA PHE A 75 2.18 -18.36 -2.50
C PHE A 75 1.94 -17.94 -1.04
N ARG A 76 1.20 -18.74 -0.26
CA ARG A 76 0.94 -18.47 1.17
C ARG A 76 2.22 -18.42 2.00
N LYS A 77 3.20 -19.28 1.70
CA LYS A 77 4.51 -19.28 2.39
C LYS A 77 5.35 -18.05 2.05
N ARG A 78 5.28 -17.60 0.80
CA ARG A 78 6.08 -16.47 0.29
C ARG A 78 5.33 -15.71 -0.79
N PRO A 79 4.44 -14.80 -0.41
CA PRO A 79 3.66 -14.00 -1.36
C PRO A 79 4.55 -13.18 -2.31
N LEU A 80 4.19 -13.17 -3.59
CA LEU A 80 4.87 -12.35 -4.62
C LEU A 80 4.30 -10.94 -4.71
N VAL A 81 3.10 -10.74 -4.21
CA VAL A 81 2.38 -9.48 -4.30
C VAL A 81 1.88 -9.01 -2.94
N SER A 82 1.76 -7.70 -2.76
CA SER A 82 1.07 -7.07 -1.64
C SER A 82 0.13 -5.99 -2.14
N PHE A 83 -0.91 -5.74 -1.37
CA PHE A 83 -1.96 -4.78 -1.67
C PHE A 83 -1.87 -3.54 -0.79
N LEU A 84 -2.15 -2.35 -1.36
CA LEU A 84 -2.33 -1.11 -0.61
C LEU A 84 -3.79 -0.90 -0.25
N ALA A 85 -4.10 -0.75 1.03
CA ALA A 85 -5.40 -0.36 1.52
C ALA A 85 -5.32 1.01 2.19
N ALA A 86 -6.06 1.98 1.67
CA ALA A 86 -6.08 3.33 2.20
C ALA A 86 -7.37 3.63 2.96
N SER A 87 -7.25 4.22 4.15
CA SER A 87 -8.38 4.81 4.87
C SER A 87 -8.82 6.13 4.21
N SER A 88 -9.98 6.61 4.57
CA SER A 88 -10.46 7.94 4.21
C SER A 88 -10.50 8.81 5.47
N SER A 89 -9.40 9.51 5.73
CA SER A 89 -9.28 10.37 6.90
C SER A 89 -10.31 11.53 6.90
N PRO A 90 -10.90 11.87 8.05
CA PRO A 90 -10.68 11.26 9.36
C PRO A 90 -11.58 10.05 9.65
N LEU A 91 -11.00 9.01 10.25
CA LEU A 91 -11.69 7.88 10.92
C LEU A 91 -12.74 7.15 10.08
N LYS A 92 -12.47 6.98 8.76
CA LYS A 92 -13.41 6.33 7.85
C LYS A 92 -12.72 5.24 7.03
N ILE A 93 -13.30 4.05 7.04
CA ILE A 93 -12.97 2.96 6.11
C ILE A 93 -14.11 2.86 5.11
N ALA A 94 -13.84 3.17 3.84
CA ALA A 94 -14.85 3.05 2.79
C ALA A 94 -15.26 1.59 2.59
N GLN A 95 -16.48 1.34 2.14
CA GLN A 95 -17.02 -0.01 1.97
C GLN A 95 -16.13 -0.87 1.05
N ASP A 96 -15.64 -0.30 -0.04
CA ASP A 96 -14.79 -1.03 -0.99
C ASP A 96 -13.42 -1.35 -0.36
N CYS A 97 -12.83 -0.43 0.40
CA CYS A 97 -11.62 -0.69 1.16
C CYS A 97 -11.83 -1.82 2.18
N ALA A 98 -12.92 -1.78 2.95
CA ALA A 98 -13.23 -2.85 3.91
C ALA A 98 -13.37 -4.22 3.23
N ARG A 99 -14.03 -4.30 2.07
CA ARG A 99 -14.12 -5.53 1.28
C ARG A 99 -12.75 -6.02 0.83
N GLN A 100 -11.91 -5.13 0.30
CA GLN A 100 -10.55 -5.48 -0.13
C GLN A 100 -9.69 -5.97 1.04
N LEU A 101 -9.80 -5.37 2.23
CA LEU A 101 -9.12 -5.85 3.43
C LEU A 101 -9.55 -7.29 3.78
N ILE A 102 -10.85 -7.59 3.71
CA ILE A 102 -11.39 -8.93 3.96
C ILE A 102 -10.88 -9.93 2.91
N ASP A 103 -10.91 -9.56 1.63
CA ASP A 103 -10.44 -10.41 0.53
C ASP A 103 -8.95 -10.73 0.66
N CYS A 104 -8.13 -9.72 0.97
CA CYS A 104 -6.70 -9.92 1.21
C CYS A 104 -6.45 -10.85 2.40
N ALA A 105 -7.17 -10.66 3.50
CA ALA A 105 -7.06 -11.52 4.67
C ALA A 105 -7.38 -12.97 4.35
N GLN A 106 -8.46 -13.22 3.62
CA GLN A 106 -8.88 -14.57 3.21
C GLN A 106 -7.90 -15.22 2.24
N ALA A 107 -7.36 -14.45 1.29
CA ALA A 107 -6.37 -14.92 0.32
C ALA A 107 -4.94 -14.98 0.87
N LYS A 108 -4.70 -14.52 2.12
CA LYS A 108 -3.35 -14.40 2.73
C LYS A 108 -2.40 -13.51 1.91
N VAL A 109 -2.96 -12.52 1.22
CA VAL A 109 -2.19 -11.48 0.55
C VAL A 109 -1.76 -10.45 1.59
N PRO A 110 -0.46 -10.10 1.71
CA PRO A 110 -0.02 -9.04 2.59
C PRO A 110 -0.72 -7.71 2.27
N VAL A 111 -1.21 -7.04 3.29
CA VAL A 111 -1.85 -5.73 3.16
C VAL A 111 -0.97 -4.66 3.77
N MET A 112 -0.61 -3.66 2.98
CA MET A 112 -0.06 -2.42 3.49
C MET A 112 -1.23 -1.52 3.90
N LEU A 113 -1.29 -1.19 5.17
CA LEU A 113 -2.24 -0.24 5.72
C LEU A 113 -1.69 1.17 5.45
N ASP A 114 -2.49 2.01 4.83
CA ASP A 114 -2.05 3.35 4.43
C ASP A 114 -3.05 4.40 4.89
N SER A 115 -2.85 4.88 6.11
CA SER A 115 -3.56 6.04 6.61
C SER A 115 -2.81 7.32 6.19
N SER A 116 -3.54 8.25 5.57
CA SER A 116 -2.94 9.45 4.97
C SER A 116 -3.65 10.74 5.42
N PRO A 117 -3.76 11.04 6.73
CA PRO A 117 -4.31 12.30 7.17
C PRO A 117 -3.40 13.45 6.77
N MET A 118 -3.98 14.46 6.10
CA MET A 118 -3.29 15.69 5.74
C MET A 118 -3.35 16.67 6.91
N LEU A 119 -2.19 17.05 7.43
CA LEU A 119 -2.10 17.97 8.56
C LEU A 119 -2.74 19.33 8.20
N GLY A 120 -3.69 19.75 9.01
CA GLY A 120 -4.43 20.99 8.81
C GLY A 120 -5.64 20.89 7.88
N ALA A 121 -5.89 19.71 7.27
CA ALA A 121 -7.06 19.47 6.41
C ALA A 121 -7.88 18.27 6.92
N THR A 122 -7.50 17.04 6.58
CA THR A 122 -8.20 15.83 7.01
C THR A 122 -7.67 15.26 8.33
N GLY A 123 -6.63 15.87 8.89
CA GLY A 123 -6.05 15.57 10.19
C GLY A 123 -5.79 16.83 11.00
N PRO A 124 -5.49 16.69 12.31
CA PRO A 124 -5.06 17.78 13.16
C PRO A 124 -3.84 18.51 12.59
N VAL A 125 -3.68 19.81 12.93
CA VAL A 125 -2.52 20.59 12.53
C VAL A 125 -1.24 20.09 13.23
N THR A 126 -1.38 19.60 14.47
CA THR A 126 -0.23 19.14 15.26
C THR A 126 0.26 17.77 14.79
N LEU A 127 1.57 17.58 14.72
CA LEU A 127 2.19 16.31 14.35
C LEU A 127 1.70 15.15 15.25
N ALA A 128 1.71 15.36 16.56
CA ALA A 128 1.24 14.35 17.52
C ALA A 128 -0.24 14.00 17.35
N GLY A 129 -1.10 14.99 17.09
CA GLY A 129 -2.53 14.76 16.84
C GLY A 129 -2.77 13.96 15.56
N SER A 130 -2.04 14.26 14.49
CA SER A 130 -2.11 13.50 13.24
C SER A 130 -1.53 12.09 13.36
N LEU A 131 -0.49 11.89 14.17
CA LEU A 131 0.02 10.54 14.49
C LEU A 131 -1.01 9.69 15.24
N VAL A 132 -1.74 10.30 16.20
CA VAL A 132 -2.82 9.58 16.92
C VAL A 132 -3.92 9.16 15.94
N LEU A 133 -4.34 10.07 15.06
CA LEU A 133 -5.36 9.79 14.05
C LEU A 133 -4.93 8.67 13.10
N GLN A 134 -3.73 8.80 12.53
CA GLN A 134 -3.10 7.81 11.66
C GLN A 134 -3.07 6.42 12.32
N ASN A 135 -2.53 6.36 13.53
CA ASN A 135 -2.42 5.10 14.26
C ASN A 135 -3.79 4.47 14.54
N ALA A 136 -4.80 5.27 14.88
CA ALA A 136 -6.15 4.77 15.09
C ALA A 136 -6.75 4.17 13.81
N GLU A 137 -6.54 4.81 12.65
CA GLU A 137 -7.02 4.33 11.36
C GLU A 137 -6.31 3.03 10.93
N ASP A 138 -4.99 2.96 11.07
CA ASP A 138 -4.20 1.77 10.73
C ASP A 138 -4.58 0.57 11.64
N LEU A 139 -4.72 0.80 12.94
CA LEU A 139 -5.15 -0.25 13.86
C LEU A 139 -6.59 -0.71 13.58
N ALA A 140 -7.49 0.20 13.17
CA ALA A 140 -8.84 -0.16 12.76
C ALA A 140 -8.84 -1.05 11.50
N MET A 141 -8.05 -0.69 10.48
CA MET A 141 -7.88 -1.53 9.29
C MET A 141 -7.25 -2.88 9.62
N ASN A 142 -6.23 -2.91 10.50
CA ASN A 142 -5.63 -4.15 10.98
C ASN A 142 -6.65 -5.03 11.70
N ALA A 143 -7.51 -4.44 12.55
CA ALA A 143 -8.57 -5.18 13.23
C ALA A 143 -9.53 -5.85 12.22
N VAL A 144 -9.92 -5.16 11.13
CA VAL A 144 -10.73 -5.75 10.06
C VAL A 144 -10.02 -6.96 9.44
N VAL A 145 -8.73 -6.84 9.14
CA VAL A 145 -7.92 -7.93 8.57
C VAL A 145 -7.85 -9.13 9.52
N GLN A 146 -7.48 -8.91 10.79
CA GLN A 146 -7.27 -9.99 11.75
C GLN A 146 -8.58 -10.67 12.18
N LEU A 147 -9.68 -9.93 12.29
CA LEU A 147 -11.00 -10.50 12.57
C LEU A 147 -11.55 -11.31 11.37
N SER A 148 -11.18 -10.93 10.15
CA SER A 148 -11.59 -11.65 8.94
C SER A 148 -10.81 -12.95 8.75
N SER A 149 -9.53 -12.95 9.06
CA SER A 149 -8.67 -14.14 9.01
C SER A 149 -7.46 -13.94 9.92
N PRO A 150 -7.42 -14.58 11.09
CA PRO A 150 -6.31 -14.42 12.03
C PRO A 150 -4.94 -14.73 11.42
N TYR A 151 -3.93 -14.01 11.86
CA TYR A 151 -2.53 -14.14 11.40
C TYR A 151 -2.35 -13.80 9.91
N SER A 152 -3.25 -13.03 9.31
CA SER A 152 -3.03 -12.49 7.97
C SER A 152 -1.92 -11.44 7.97
N PRO A 153 -1.01 -11.49 7.00
CA PRO A 153 0.14 -10.59 6.99
C PRO A 153 -0.29 -9.15 6.71
N VAL A 154 0.21 -8.24 7.53
CA VAL A 154 -0.01 -6.79 7.40
C VAL A 154 1.32 -6.05 7.46
N ILE A 155 1.38 -4.92 6.78
CA ILE A 155 2.49 -3.97 6.81
C ILE A 155 1.92 -2.65 7.32
N TYR A 156 2.49 -2.12 8.39
CA TYR A 156 2.10 -0.82 8.93
C TYR A 156 2.64 0.27 8.00
N GLY A 157 1.83 1.25 7.65
CA GLY A 157 2.26 2.32 6.77
C GLY A 157 1.51 3.61 7.03
N ALA A 158 2.04 4.71 6.51
CA ALA A 158 1.32 5.97 6.49
C ALA A 158 2.00 6.97 5.56
N ARG A 159 1.18 7.87 5.04
CA ARG A 159 1.62 9.00 4.21
C ARG A 159 1.01 10.29 4.72
N CYS A 160 1.54 10.79 5.83
CA CYS A 160 1.10 12.03 6.45
C CYS A 160 1.99 13.19 6.02
N ALA A 161 1.39 14.26 5.53
CA ALA A 161 2.09 15.47 5.16
C ALA A 161 1.23 16.71 5.41
N PRO A 162 1.81 17.90 5.62
CA PRO A 162 1.05 19.11 5.76
C PRO A 162 0.43 19.57 4.44
N LEU A 163 -0.79 20.10 4.52
CA LEU A 163 -1.42 20.79 3.41
C LEU A 163 -1.02 22.28 3.44
N ASP A 164 -0.47 22.80 2.36
CA ASP A 164 -0.33 24.23 2.18
C ASP A 164 -1.72 24.85 1.92
N MET A 165 -2.26 25.52 2.93
CA MET A 165 -3.58 26.14 2.86
C MET A 165 -3.70 27.24 1.81
N ARG A 166 -2.58 27.81 1.35
CA ARG A 166 -2.56 28.87 0.36
C ARG A 166 -2.68 28.33 -1.06
N THR A 167 -2.04 27.20 -1.33
CA THR A 167 -2.00 26.57 -2.66
C THR A 167 -2.96 25.40 -2.80
N GLY A 168 -3.38 24.79 -1.68
CA GLY A 168 -4.15 23.55 -1.66
C GLY A 168 -3.31 22.32 -2.01
N LEU A 169 -1.98 22.44 -2.08
CA LEU A 169 -1.08 21.34 -2.39
C LEU A 169 -0.51 20.69 -1.13
N VAL A 170 -0.26 19.40 -1.20
CA VAL A 170 0.37 18.63 -0.12
C VAL A 170 1.88 18.78 -0.20
N SER A 171 2.51 19.18 0.91
CA SER A 171 3.96 19.43 0.99
C SER A 171 4.73 18.14 1.32
N TRP A 172 4.85 17.24 0.37
CA TRP A 172 5.49 15.92 0.57
C TRP A 172 6.97 15.99 0.95
N GLY A 173 7.69 17.01 0.49
CA GLY A 173 9.12 17.24 0.78
C GLY A 173 9.39 18.03 2.06
N SER A 174 8.38 18.32 2.89
CA SER A 174 8.55 19.14 4.09
C SER A 174 9.27 18.40 5.23
N PRO A 175 9.95 19.13 6.13
CA PRO A 175 10.53 18.54 7.34
C PRO A 175 9.49 17.84 8.23
N GLU A 176 8.26 18.34 8.28
CA GLU A 176 7.15 17.74 9.01
C GLU A 176 6.83 16.35 8.47
N THR A 177 6.82 16.15 7.16
CA THR A 177 6.64 14.84 6.53
C THR A 177 7.75 13.88 6.95
N ALA A 178 9.00 14.31 6.98
CA ALA A 178 10.12 13.50 7.44
C ALA A 178 9.97 13.08 8.92
N LEU A 179 9.55 14.01 9.79
CA LEU A 179 9.29 13.72 11.20
C LEU A 179 8.11 12.73 11.38
N MET A 180 7.04 12.90 10.60
CA MET A 180 5.90 11.97 10.61
C MET A 180 6.34 10.57 10.21
N ASN A 181 7.12 10.43 9.14
CA ASN A 181 7.66 9.13 8.71
C ASN A 181 8.53 8.48 9.79
N ALA A 182 9.45 9.23 10.39
CA ALA A 182 10.30 8.70 11.47
C ALA A 182 9.47 8.21 12.67
N ALA A 183 8.44 8.97 13.07
CA ALA A 183 7.53 8.58 14.14
C ALA A 183 6.68 7.37 13.76
N THR A 184 6.20 7.27 12.53
CA THR A 184 5.47 6.10 12.00
C THR A 184 6.29 4.83 12.12
N VAL A 185 7.58 4.88 11.75
CA VAL A 185 8.50 3.74 11.90
C VAL A 185 8.65 3.33 13.36
N GLN A 186 8.78 4.29 14.28
CA GLN A 186 8.87 4.00 15.72
C GLN A 186 7.60 3.35 16.26
N ILE A 187 6.42 3.81 15.83
CA ILE A 187 5.13 3.22 16.21
C ILE A 187 5.01 1.79 15.68
N ALA A 188 5.37 1.56 14.42
CA ALA A 188 5.36 0.20 13.85
C ALA A 188 6.28 -0.76 14.60
N HIS A 189 7.49 -0.33 14.95
CA HIS A 189 8.41 -1.12 15.76
C HIS A 189 7.87 -1.38 17.16
N HIS A 190 7.13 -0.43 17.76
CA HIS A 190 6.48 -0.67 19.07
C HIS A 190 5.45 -1.80 18.99
N TYR A 191 4.78 -1.97 17.86
CA TYR A 191 3.84 -3.07 17.61
C TYR A 191 4.49 -4.35 17.06
N ASP A 192 5.80 -4.36 16.87
CA ASP A 192 6.53 -5.46 16.21
C ASP A 192 5.99 -5.76 14.80
N MET A 193 5.64 -4.71 14.07
CA MET A 193 5.09 -4.80 12.72
C MET A 193 6.11 -4.35 11.66
N PRO A 194 6.15 -5.01 10.48
CA PRO A 194 6.88 -4.49 9.34
C PRO A 194 6.27 -3.15 8.91
N VAL A 195 7.09 -2.24 8.42
CA VAL A 195 6.67 -0.88 8.10
C VAL A 195 7.08 -0.48 6.68
N ASP A 196 6.18 0.25 6.00
CA ASP A 196 6.48 1.04 4.82
C ASP A 196 6.40 2.54 5.16
N GLY A 197 7.45 3.27 4.83
CA GLY A 197 7.53 4.72 4.99
C GLY A 197 7.52 5.41 3.63
N HIS A 198 6.89 6.58 3.57
CA HIS A 198 6.93 7.40 2.36
C HIS A 198 8.28 8.11 2.25
N GLY A 199 8.96 7.93 1.13
CA GLY A 199 10.17 8.70 0.81
C GLY A 199 9.84 10.18 0.55
N PRO A 200 10.81 11.09 0.74
CA PRO A 200 10.62 12.49 0.39
C PRO A 200 10.38 12.62 -1.11
N SER A 201 9.32 13.34 -1.47
CA SER A 201 9.06 13.75 -2.86
C SER A 201 9.45 15.22 -3.01
N THR A 202 10.07 15.56 -4.13
CA THR A 202 10.32 16.95 -4.52
C THR A 202 9.44 17.27 -5.73
N ASP A 203 9.03 18.55 -5.81
CA ASP A 203 8.33 19.08 -6.98
C ASP A 203 9.25 19.15 -8.20
#